data_7abb4b9954f947e888e755f5b932ddaf
#
_entry.id   7abb4b9954f947e888e755f5b932ddaf
#
_cell.length_a   1.000
_cell.length_b   1.000
_cell.length_c   1.000
_cell.angle_alpha   90.00
_cell.angle_beta   90.00
_cell.angle_gamma   90.00
#
_symmetry.space_group_name_H-M   'P 1'
#
loop_
_entity.id
_entity.type
_entity.pdbx_description
1 polymer ?
#
loop_
_entity_poly.entity_id
_entity_poly.type
_entity_poly.pdbx_seq_one_letter_code
_entity_poly.pdbx_strand_id
1 'polypeptide(L)'
;MAGNVYYFYKFILDIAGVVCLIGLGMAFYRRFIKQGKQYEKSVRFLWILGSLAVIILTGYIVEALRLAAENPPYASCSPVGNFLAKVFYSGMSKEQLEAQHLYMWILHGVISLMFVAAIPMTYFAHMYKSPTSIYWQRTKPRGLVEKIDNIEEQESFGISKFGQFNWHDRLNFDACVECGRCTSVCPVNRAGGPLDPREIILSLKKRMMEGYTKTEEVLVPDVVSKESLLACTTCGACVEQCPSRIEIVNTIQQMRRSLALEEGQFAEGVAKTLQNIQSVGNPWGLDPDTRWAWLEGLDVAFAEPGVHYDILYWVGCSAAYDKRNQKIAKAMIKILKHSGLSFAVMQEEMCNAEFARRVGEEYLYQIQTQTNIDKLGQYNFSRLLATCPH
;
A
#
# COMPACT_ATOMS: atom_id res chain seq x y z
N MET A 1 16.73 26.75 35.27
CA MET A 1 17.81 25.87 34.78
C MET A 1 18.88 26.76 34.12
N ALA A 2 20.03 26.90 34.78
CA ALA A 2 21.17 27.61 34.23
C ALA A 2 22.36 26.64 34.26
N GLY A 3 22.94 26.33 33.13
CA GLY A 3 24.10 25.44 33.05
C GLY A 3 24.35 25.03 31.58
N ASN A 4 25.47 24.35 31.36
CA ASN A 4 25.92 23.96 30.02
C ASN A 4 24.86 23.14 29.21
N VAL A 5 24.05 22.35 29.89
CA VAL A 5 22.94 21.58 29.25
C VAL A 5 21.89 22.52 28.65
N TYR A 6 21.52 23.57 29.37
CA TYR A 6 20.55 24.58 28.88
C TYR A 6 21.10 25.36 27.69
N TYR A 7 22.37 25.71 27.70
CA TYR A 7 23.03 26.45 26.61
C TYR A 7 23.13 25.59 25.35
N PHE A 8 23.49 24.32 25.51
CA PHE A 8 23.51 23.36 24.43
C PHE A 8 22.11 23.12 23.83
N TYR A 9 21.11 22.96 24.68
CA TYR A 9 19.72 22.79 24.24
C TYR A 9 19.21 24.01 23.44
N LYS A 10 19.49 25.22 23.93
CA LYS A 10 19.14 26.45 23.20
C LYS A 10 19.79 26.53 21.84
N PHE A 11 21.08 26.25 21.75
CA PHE A 11 21.80 26.25 20.48
C PHE A 11 21.20 25.26 19.49
N ILE A 12 20.92 24.02 19.92
CA ILE A 12 20.31 23.01 19.04
C ILE A 12 18.94 23.46 18.55
N LEU A 13 18.09 23.99 19.42
CA LEU A 13 16.74 24.40 19.01
C LEU A 13 16.77 25.59 18.04
N ASP A 14 17.66 26.55 18.26
CA ASP A 14 17.82 27.71 17.40
C ASP A 14 18.24 27.30 15.96
N ILE A 15 19.23 26.41 15.85
CA ILE A 15 19.65 25.86 14.55
C ILE A 15 18.58 24.96 13.94
N ALA A 16 17.92 24.11 14.73
CA ALA A 16 16.89 23.22 14.24
C ALA A 16 15.72 23.97 13.61
N GLY A 17 15.36 25.16 14.15
CA GLY A 17 14.35 26.02 13.56
C GLY A 17 14.71 26.48 12.14
N VAL A 18 15.96 26.87 11.90
CA VAL A 18 16.46 27.24 10.55
C VAL A 18 16.40 26.04 9.60
N VAL A 19 16.91 24.88 10.04
CA VAL A 19 16.88 23.66 9.24
C VAL A 19 15.44 23.28 8.87
N CYS A 20 14.51 23.44 9.81
CA CYS A 20 13.09 23.18 9.57
C CYS A 20 12.52 24.18 8.53
N LEU A 21 12.81 25.47 8.63
CA LEU A 21 12.37 26.46 7.64
C LEU A 21 12.93 26.18 6.23
N ILE A 22 14.19 25.77 6.13
CA ILE A 22 14.79 25.33 4.86
C ILE A 22 14.02 24.11 4.32
N GLY A 23 13.75 23.11 5.18
CA GLY A 23 12.97 21.93 4.81
C GLY A 23 11.57 22.27 4.31
N LEU A 24 10.86 23.20 4.99
CA LEU A 24 9.56 23.70 4.56
C LEU A 24 9.64 24.43 3.20
N GLY A 25 10.67 25.25 2.99
CA GLY A 25 10.94 25.90 1.72
C GLY A 25 11.20 24.90 0.58
N MET A 26 11.98 23.85 0.85
CA MET A 26 12.23 22.76 -0.12
C MET A 26 10.94 21.99 -0.42
N ALA A 27 10.12 21.70 0.58
CA ALA A 27 8.83 21.02 0.40
C ALA A 27 7.85 21.88 -0.43
N PHE A 28 7.81 23.18 -0.16
CA PHE A 28 7.02 24.14 -0.94
C PHE A 28 7.50 24.19 -2.40
N TYR A 29 8.83 24.33 -2.63
CA TYR A 29 9.40 24.37 -3.96
C TYR A 29 9.07 23.12 -4.77
N ARG A 30 9.29 21.92 -4.18
CA ARG A 30 9.03 20.64 -4.84
C ARG A 30 7.56 20.46 -5.22
N ARG A 31 6.62 20.92 -4.38
CA ARG A 31 5.20 20.70 -4.58
C ARG A 31 4.54 21.76 -5.47
N PHE A 32 4.91 23.03 -5.31
CA PHE A 32 4.23 24.13 -5.99
C PHE A 32 4.98 24.66 -7.22
N ILE A 33 6.31 24.55 -7.25
CA ILE A 33 7.13 25.09 -8.34
C ILE A 33 7.60 23.98 -9.29
N LYS A 34 8.27 22.95 -8.80
CA LYS A 34 8.84 21.87 -9.63
C LYS A 34 7.78 20.92 -10.21
N GLN A 35 6.62 20.79 -9.59
CA GLN A 35 5.45 20.04 -10.07
C GLN A 35 5.76 18.63 -10.61
N GLY A 36 6.09 17.68 -9.74
CA GLY A 36 6.07 16.26 -10.13
C GLY A 36 4.61 15.77 -10.35
N LYS A 37 4.38 14.94 -11.38
CA LYS A 37 3.05 14.33 -11.67
C LYS A 37 2.38 13.65 -10.46
N GLN A 38 3.15 13.33 -9.43
CA GLN A 38 2.71 12.66 -8.20
C GLN A 38 2.26 13.63 -7.09
N TYR A 39 2.41 14.94 -7.26
CA TYR A 39 2.06 15.93 -6.23
C TYR A 39 0.85 16.75 -6.67
N GLU A 40 -0.26 16.55 -5.99
CA GLU A 40 -1.44 17.38 -6.18
C GLU A 40 -1.26 18.75 -5.53
N LYS A 41 -1.61 19.81 -6.25
CA LYS A 41 -1.68 21.16 -5.71
C LYS A 41 -2.95 21.27 -4.88
N SER A 42 -2.83 21.09 -3.59
CA SER A 42 -3.95 21.27 -2.67
C SER A 42 -3.70 22.46 -1.74
N VAL A 43 -4.71 23.28 -1.57
CA VAL A 43 -4.71 24.39 -0.58
C VAL A 43 -4.45 23.85 0.83
N ARG A 44 -4.84 22.61 1.13
CA ARG A 44 -4.58 21.94 2.40
C ARG A 44 -3.08 21.87 2.73
N PHE A 45 -2.23 21.58 1.72
CA PHE A 45 -0.78 21.53 1.93
C PHE A 45 -0.14 22.91 2.11
N LEU A 46 -0.69 23.93 1.48
CA LEU A 46 -0.25 25.31 1.72
C LEU A 46 -0.52 25.72 3.17
N TRP A 47 -1.70 25.39 3.70
CA TRP A 47 -2.04 25.58 5.11
C TRP A 47 -1.07 24.88 6.06
N ILE A 48 -0.69 23.63 5.76
CA ILE A 48 0.24 22.84 6.58
C ILE A 48 1.62 23.51 6.63
N LEU A 49 2.19 23.79 5.46
CA LEU A 49 3.51 24.40 5.38
C LEU A 49 3.51 25.81 5.97
N GLY A 50 2.45 26.58 5.72
CA GLY A 50 2.28 27.94 6.23
C GLY A 50 2.13 27.99 7.75
N SER A 51 1.30 27.14 8.34
CA SER A 51 1.12 27.11 9.80
C SER A 51 2.40 26.76 10.56
N LEU A 52 3.14 25.76 10.09
CA LEU A 52 4.44 25.41 10.67
C LEU A 52 5.45 26.55 10.52
N ALA A 53 5.54 27.18 9.35
CA ALA A 53 6.42 28.32 9.14
C ALA A 53 6.07 29.51 10.07
N VAL A 54 4.78 29.83 10.22
CA VAL A 54 4.30 30.89 11.12
C VAL A 54 4.67 30.60 12.58
N ILE A 55 4.51 29.37 13.06
CA ILE A 55 4.89 28.99 14.43
C ILE A 55 6.39 29.19 14.63
N ILE A 56 7.23 28.73 13.72
CA ILE A 56 8.69 28.87 13.85
C ILE A 56 9.11 30.35 13.80
N LEU A 57 8.58 31.13 12.86
CA LEU A 57 8.89 32.55 12.72
C LEU A 57 8.46 33.37 13.93
N THR A 58 7.23 33.14 14.43
CA THR A 58 6.77 33.82 15.65
C THR A 58 7.58 33.41 16.87
N GLY A 59 8.03 32.16 16.96
CA GLY A 59 8.94 31.69 17.99
C GLY A 59 10.28 32.42 17.99
N TYR A 60 10.88 32.65 16.80
CA TYR A 60 12.10 33.44 16.66
C TYR A 60 11.89 34.91 17.05
N ILE A 61 10.72 35.50 16.74
CA ILE A 61 10.41 36.88 17.15
C ILE A 61 10.33 36.97 18.68
N VAL A 62 9.64 36.05 19.32
CA VAL A 62 9.56 35.98 20.80
C VAL A 62 10.95 35.85 21.43
N GLU A 63 11.78 34.95 20.90
CA GLU A 63 13.15 34.78 21.41
C GLU A 63 14.01 36.02 21.19
N ALA A 64 13.95 36.66 20.03
CA ALA A 64 14.70 37.86 19.71
C ALA A 64 14.31 39.04 20.64
N LEU A 65 13.02 39.26 20.89
CA LEU A 65 12.52 40.28 21.81
C LEU A 65 13.01 40.03 23.23
N ARG A 66 12.96 38.79 23.70
CA ARG A 66 13.46 38.42 25.02
C ARG A 66 14.97 38.67 25.15
N LEU A 67 15.78 38.24 24.17
CA LEU A 67 17.20 38.47 24.18
C LEU A 67 17.58 39.94 24.13
N ALA A 68 16.81 40.77 23.38
CA ALA A 68 17.01 42.23 23.36
C ALA A 68 16.65 42.88 24.69
N ALA A 69 15.59 42.44 25.38
CA ALA A 69 15.16 43.01 26.67
C ALA A 69 16.05 42.63 27.83
N GLU A 70 16.47 41.35 27.93
CA GLU A 70 17.19 40.81 29.08
C GLU A 70 18.71 40.85 28.91
N ASN A 71 19.24 40.82 27.68
CA ASN A 71 20.66 40.71 27.30
C ASN A 71 21.44 39.68 28.15
N PRO A 72 20.97 38.43 28.22
CA PRO A 72 21.57 37.45 29.13
C PRO A 72 22.93 37.00 28.63
N PRO A 73 23.87 36.53 29.52
CA PRO A 73 25.21 36.11 29.14
C PRO A 73 25.22 34.92 28.17
N TYR A 74 24.13 34.18 28.06
CA TYR A 74 24.00 33.07 27.11
C TYR A 74 23.33 33.45 25.77
N ALA A 75 23.16 34.73 25.47
CA ALA A 75 22.56 35.19 24.22
C ALA A 75 23.30 34.64 22.97
N SER A 76 24.63 34.47 23.07
CA SER A 76 25.47 33.85 22.02
C SER A 76 25.12 32.40 21.70
N CYS A 77 24.46 31.70 22.63
CA CYS A 77 24.00 30.31 22.43
C CYS A 77 22.70 30.22 21.57
N SER A 78 22.10 31.35 21.21
CA SER A 78 21.00 31.45 20.26
C SER A 78 21.42 32.35 19.10
N PRO A 79 22.24 31.88 18.17
CA PRO A 79 22.85 32.74 17.14
C PRO A 79 21.83 33.44 16.26
N VAL A 80 20.74 32.77 15.86
CA VAL A 80 19.68 33.37 15.03
C VAL A 80 18.86 34.36 15.83
N GLY A 81 18.37 33.96 17.01
CA GLY A 81 17.62 34.86 17.91
C GLY A 81 18.43 36.09 18.27
N ASN A 82 19.73 35.95 18.59
CA ASN A 82 20.62 37.06 18.92
C ASN A 82 20.90 37.97 17.71
N PHE A 83 21.06 37.40 16.52
CA PHE A 83 21.19 38.20 15.28
C PHE A 83 19.94 39.04 15.06
N LEU A 84 18.73 38.45 15.15
CA LEU A 84 17.47 39.17 15.00
C LEU A 84 17.30 40.27 16.08
N ALA A 85 17.67 39.99 17.35
CA ALA A 85 17.64 40.93 18.43
C ALA A 85 18.49 42.18 18.12
N LYS A 86 19.73 41.98 17.64
CA LYS A 86 20.65 43.08 17.32
C LYS A 86 20.24 43.89 16.09
N VAL A 87 19.70 43.22 15.06
CA VAL A 87 19.35 43.90 13.79
C VAL A 87 18.04 44.66 13.91
N PHE A 88 17.03 44.09 14.53
CA PHE A 88 15.66 44.66 14.48
C PHE A 88 15.25 45.40 15.77
N TYR A 89 15.87 45.12 16.91
CA TYR A 89 15.40 45.55 18.20
C TYR A 89 16.42 46.40 19.03
N SER A 90 17.60 46.65 18.52
CA SER A 90 18.72 47.33 19.23
C SER A 90 18.44 48.78 19.59
N GLY A 91 17.46 49.45 18.96
CA GLY A 91 17.12 50.87 19.21
C GLY A 91 15.89 51.09 20.10
N MET A 92 15.29 50.04 20.63
CA MET A 92 14.07 50.14 21.42
C MET A 92 14.34 50.26 22.92
N SER A 93 13.44 50.99 23.65
CA SER A 93 13.53 51.03 25.10
C SER A 93 13.16 49.68 25.75
N LYS A 94 13.64 49.42 26.95
CA LYS A 94 13.37 48.19 27.66
C LYS A 94 11.86 47.97 27.87
N GLU A 95 11.12 48.99 28.23
CA GLU A 95 9.68 48.97 28.44
C GLU A 95 8.93 48.59 27.16
N GLN A 96 9.38 49.11 26.02
CA GLN A 96 8.80 48.77 24.72
C GLN A 96 9.07 47.31 24.35
N LEU A 97 10.30 46.81 24.60
CA LEU A 97 10.67 45.43 24.33
C LEU A 97 9.88 44.47 25.21
N GLU A 98 9.72 44.73 26.49
CA GLU A 98 8.92 43.91 27.43
C GLU A 98 7.44 43.86 27.02
N ALA A 99 6.85 44.99 26.65
CA ALA A 99 5.47 45.06 26.18
C ALA A 99 5.26 44.28 24.88
N GLN A 100 6.17 44.44 23.91
CA GLN A 100 6.10 43.71 22.65
C GLN A 100 6.37 42.20 22.85
N HIS A 101 7.30 41.85 23.74
CA HIS A 101 7.55 40.45 24.10
C HIS A 101 6.32 39.79 24.68
N LEU A 102 5.65 40.41 25.63
CA LEU A 102 4.42 39.88 26.22
C LEU A 102 3.32 39.69 25.16
N TYR A 103 3.11 40.65 24.28
CA TYR A 103 2.14 40.56 23.21
C TYR A 103 2.46 39.41 22.26
N MET A 104 3.71 39.35 21.78
CA MET A 104 4.15 38.29 20.85
C MET A 104 4.17 36.92 21.49
N TRP A 105 4.49 36.82 22.79
CA TRP A 105 4.46 35.58 23.55
C TRP A 105 3.03 35.02 23.66
N ILE A 106 2.04 35.90 23.98
CA ILE A 106 0.64 35.51 24.01
C ILE A 106 0.18 35.08 22.61
N LEU A 107 0.48 35.88 21.58
CA LEU A 107 0.11 35.56 20.20
C LEU A 107 0.68 34.22 19.75
N HIS A 108 1.98 33.97 19.95
CA HIS A 108 2.64 32.72 19.64
C HIS A 108 2.02 31.56 20.40
N GLY A 109 1.73 31.74 21.67
CA GLY A 109 1.05 30.74 22.51
C GLY A 109 -0.33 30.37 21.98
N VAL A 110 -1.16 31.35 21.64
CA VAL A 110 -2.49 31.13 21.06
C VAL A 110 -2.38 30.40 19.70
N ILE A 111 -1.50 30.83 18.81
CA ILE A 111 -1.28 30.17 17.51
C ILE A 111 -0.85 28.72 17.71
N SER A 112 0.08 28.47 18.62
CA SER A 112 0.59 27.13 18.92
C SER A 112 -0.48 26.22 19.51
N LEU A 113 -1.27 26.70 20.45
CA LEU A 113 -2.40 25.95 21.04
C LEU A 113 -3.49 25.66 20.00
N MET A 114 -3.83 26.63 19.17
CA MET A 114 -4.78 26.44 18.07
C MET A 114 -4.27 25.38 17.08
N PHE A 115 -2.98 25.40 16.75
CA PHE A 115 -2.37 24.39 15.89
C PHE A 115 -2.47 23.00 16.53
N VAL A 116 -2.13 22.83 17.81
CA VAL A 116 -2.25 21.55 18.51
C VAL A 116 -3.70 21.06 18.53
N ALA A 117 -4.65 21.93 18.83
CA ALA A 117 -6.08 21.61 18.81
C ALA A 117 -6.59 21.21 17.39
N ALA A 118 -5.97 21.74 16.35
CA ALA A 118 -6.32 21.44 14.96
C ALA A 118 -5.72 20.11 14.44
N ILE A 119 -4.71 19.54 15.12
CA ILE A 119 -4.05 18.27 14.67
C ILE A 119 -5.06 17.18 14.35
N PRO A 120 -6.01 16.80 15.23
CA PRO A 120 -6.94 15.71 14.97
C PRO A 120 -7.88 15.97 13.79
N MET A 121 -8.16 17.23 13.47
CA MET A 121 -9.10 17.65 12.42
C MET A 121 -8.43 17.91 11.07
N THR A 122 -7.11 17.89 11.03
CA THR A 122 -6.32 18.25 9.86
C THR A 122 -5.52 17.07 9.32
N TYR A 123 -4.78 17.31 8.25
CA TYR A 123 -3.84 16.33 7.69
C TYR A 123 -2.79 15.85 8.71
N PHE A 124 -2.45 16.64 9.72
CA PHE A 124 -1.53 16.24 10.79
C PHE A 124 -2.01 15.04 11.61
N ALA A 125 -3.28 14.69 11.54
CA ALA A 125 -3.80 13.48 12.17
C ALA A 125 -3.05 12.20 11.75
N HIS A 126 -2.39 12.20 10.59
CA HIS A 126 -1.54 11.08 10.17
C HIS A 126 -0.36 10.81 11.13
N MET A 127 0.06 11.78 11.93
CA MET A 127 1.13 11.61 12.92
C MET A 127 0.80 10.53 13.98
N TYR A 128 -0.48 10.32 14.27
CA TYR A 128 -0.92 9.23 15.16
C TYR A 128 -1.67 8.11 14.40
N LYS A 129 -2.41 8.44 13.33
CA LYS A 129 -3.16 7.45 12.55
C LYS A 129 -2.25 6.45 11.82
N SER A 130 -1.16 6.93 11.19
CA SER A 130 -0.22 6.04 10.50
C SER A 130 0.54 5.11 11.44
N PRO A 131 1.13 5.57 12.57
CA PRO A 131 1.72 4.65 13.55
C PRO A 131 0.70 3.65 14.12
N THR A 132 -0.53 4.07 14.36
CA THR A 132 -1.60 3.18 14.84
C THR A 132 -1.94 2.12 13.79
N SER A 133 -2.06 2.51 12.51
CA SER A 133 -2.28 1.56 11.41
C SER A 133 -1.12 0.58 11.26
N ILE A 134 0.14 1.04 11.43
CA ILE A 134 1.32 0.17 11.38
C ILE A 134 1.34 -0.79 12.58
N TYR A 135 0.98 -0.33 13.78
CA TYR A 135 0.93 -1.16 14.98
C TYR A 135 -0.10 -2.30 14.83
N TRP A 136 -1.28 -2.00 14.28
CA TRP A 136 -2.35 -2.96 14.04
C TRP A 136 -2.27 -3.64 12.67
N GLN A 137 -1.15 -3.49 11.92
CA GLN A 137 -1.00 -4.15 10.63
C GLN A 137 -1.14 -5.67 10.76
N ARG A 138 -1.63 -6.30 9.71
CA ARG A 138 -1.69 -7.76 9.63
C ARG A 138 -0.27 -8.34 9.65
N THR A 139 -0.05 -9.36 10.45
CA THR A 139 1.25 -10.05 10.56
C THR A 139 1.48 -11.08 9.44
N LYS A 140 0.45 -11.35 8.64
CA LYS A 140 0.53 -12.23 7.47
C LYS A 140 1.39 -11.60 6.36
N PRO A 141 1.94 -12.41 5.42
CA PRO A 141 2.67 -11.88 4.28
C PRO A 141 1.85 -10.83 3.51
N ARG A 142 2.52 -9.74 3.12
CA ARG A 142 1.85 -8.64 2.40
C ARG A 142 1.29 -9.09 1.07
N GLY A 143 0.11 -8.60 0.75
CA GLY A 143 -0.59 -8.97 -0.48
C GLY A 143 -1.25 -10.35 -0.43
N LEU A 144 -1.13 -11.07 0.69
CA LEU A 144 -1.91 -12.29 0.89
C LEU A 144 -3.39 -11.94 0.96
N VAL A 145 -4.15 -12.45 0.02
CA VAL A 145 -5.62 -12.36 0.03
C VAL A 145 -6.16 -13.40 0.99
N GLU A 146 -7.02 -12.99 1.91
CA GLU A 146 -7.61 -13.92 2.87
C GLU A 146 -8.58 -14.89 2.20
N LYS A 147 -8.54 -16.15 2.62
CA LYS A 147 -9.50 -17.17 2.24
C LYS A 147 -10.88 -16.80 2.81
N ILE A 148 -11.94 -17.10 2.08
CA ILE A 148 -13.31 -17.11 2.63
C ILE A 148 -13.52 -18.49 3.23
N ASP A 149 -13.63 -18.54 4.56
CA ASP A 149 -13.90 -19.79 5.25
C ASP A 149 -15.35 -20.19 5.06
N ASN A 150 -15.63 -21.49 4.88
CA ASN A 150 -16.97 -22.05 4.65
C ASN A 150 -17.74 -21.28 3.57
N ILE A 151 -17.12 -21.10 2.40
CA ILE A 151 -17.65 -20.26 1.33
C ILE A 151 -19.07 -20.66 0.89
N GLU A 152 -19.42 -21.93 1.03
CA GLU A 152 -20.76 -22.45 0.68
C GLU A 152 -21.86 -22.02 1.66
N GLU A 153 -21.49 -21.60 2.88
CA GLU A 153 -22.41 -21.18 3.93
C GLU A 153 -22.54 -19.65 4.02
N GLN A 154 -21.76 -18.91 3.23
CA GLN A 154 -21.73 -17.45 3.29
C GLN A 154 -22.85 -16.83 2.45
N GLU A 155 -23.50 -15.81 3.01
CA GLU A 155 -24.51 -14.99 2.30
C GLU A 155 -23.85 -13.84 1.51
N SER A 156 -22.63 -13.44 1.85
CA SER A 156 -21.89 -12.38 1.17
C SER A 156 -20.43 -12.79 1.01
N PHE A 157 -19.88 -12.60 -0.17
CA PHE A 157 -18.55 -13.08 -0.54
C PHE A 157 -17.48 -11.99 -0.62
N GLY A 158 -17.92 -10.74 -0.63
CA GLY A 158 -17.06 -9.60 -0.78
C GLY A 158 -17.58 -8.35 -0.08
N ILE A 159 -17.16 -7.20 -0.57
CA ILE A 159 -17.58 -5.88 -0.07
C ILE A 159 -18.19 -5.09 -1.22
N SER A 160 -19.51 -4.93 -1.19
CA SER A 160 -20.28 -4.10 -2.13
C SER A 160 -20.65 -2.74 -1.54
N LYS A 161 -20.74 -2.63 -0.21
CA LYS A 161 -21.16 -1.42 0.50
C LYS A 161 -20.13 -0.98 1.52
N PHE A 162 -20.01 0.33 1.76
CA PHE A 162 -19.02 0.88 2.70
C PHE A 162 -19.19 0.33 4.13
N GLY A 163 -20.42 0.05 4.55
CA GLY A 163 -20.72 -0.49 5.87
C GLY A 163 -20.07 -1.84 6.18
N GLN A 164 -19.79 -2.64 5.15
CA GLN A 164 -19.17 -3.97 5.27
C GLN A 164 -17.66 -3.93 5.57
N PHE A 165 -16.97 -2.79 5.35
CA PHE A 165 -15.58 -2.65 5.77
C PHE A 165 -15.48 -2.71 7.29
N ASN A 166 -14.54 -3.52 7.79
CA ASN A 166 -14.26 -3.61 9.21
C ASN A 166 -13.49 -2.37 9.73
N TRP A 167 -13.29 -2.27 11.04
CA TRP A 167 -12.61 -1.14 11.66
C TRP A 167 -11.15 -0.99 11.18
N HIS A 168 -10.47 -2.09 10.93
CA HIS A 168 -9.08 -2.09 10.49
C HIS A 168 -8.94 -1.54 9.05
N ASP A 169 -9.85 -1.93 8.14
CA ASP A 169 -9.88 -1.40 6.78
C ASP A 169 -10.13 0.12 6.80
N ARG A 170 -11.08 0.58 7.65
CA ARG A 170 -11.38 2.01 7.83
C ARG A 170 -10.19 2.77 8.40
N LEU A 171 -9.46 2.18 9.37
CA LEU A 171 -8.22 2.76 9.89
C LEU A 171 -7.15 2.88 8.79
N ASN A 172 -7.01 1.88 7.92
CA ASN A 172 -6.12 1.91 6.77
C ASN A 172 -6.44 3.08 5.83
N PHE A 173 -7.73 3.30 5.49
CA PHE A 173 -8.12 4.42 4.63
C PHE A 173 -7.78 5.77 5.27
N ASP A 174 -8.05 5.91 6.57
CA ASP A 174 -7.79 7.16 7.30
C ASP A 174 -6.30 7.45 7.50
N ALA A 175 -5.47 6.40 7.60
CA ALA A 175 -4.02 6.51 7.71
C ALA A 175 -3.31 6.94 6.41
N CYS A 176 -4.04 7.03 5.29
CA CYS A 176 -3.44 7.43 4.01
C CYS A 176 -2.89 8.85 4.07
N VAL A 177 -1.58 8.98 3.82
CA VAL A 177 -0.83 10.26 3.81
C VAL A 177 -0.75 10.89 2.41
N GLU A 178 -1.52 10.42 1.45
CA GLU A 178 -1.65 10.97 0.09
C GLU A 178 -0.32 11.17 -0.65
N CYS A 179 0.73 10.42 -0.27
CA CYS A 179 2.09 10.63 -0.76
C CYS A 179 2.32 10.22 -2.23
N GLY A 180 1.41 9.48 -2.86
CA GLY A 180 1.47 9.08 -4.26
C GLY A 180 2.49 7.97 -4.59
N ARG A 181 3.15 7.36 -3.61
CA ARG A 181 4.12 6.28 -3.86
C ARG A 181 3.48 5.06 -4.50
N CYS A 182 2.28 4.68 -4.06
CA CYS A 182 1.53 3.57 -4.66
C CYS A 182 1.18 3.79 -6.13
N THR A 183 0.83 5.01 -6.52
CA THR A 183 0.58 5.41 -7.90
C THR A 183 1.85 5.32 -8.76
N SER A 184 2.98 5.83 -8.24
CA SER A 184 4.25 5.89 -8.98
C SER A 184 4.86 4.52 -9.29
N VAL A 185 4.53 3.47 -8.51
CA VAL A 185 5.05 2.10 -8.72
C VAL A 185 4.02 1.19 -9.39
N CYS A 186 2.78 1.62 -9.55
CA CYS A 186 1.74 0.82 -10.17
C CYS A 186 2.05 0.57 -11.66
N PRO A 187 2.19 -0.69 -12.11
CA PRO A 187 2.49 -0.97 -13.52
C PRO A 187 1.37 -0.52 -14.45
N VAL A 188 0.12 -0.67 -14.04
CA VAL A 188 -1.06 -0.25 -14.83
C VAL A 188 -1.08 1.26 -14.99
N ASN A 189 -0.90 2.03 -13.90
CA ASN A 189 -0.86 3.49 -13.97
C ASN A 189 0.31 3.99 -14.85
N ARG A 190 1.49 3.38 -14.70
CA ARG A 190 2.67 3.72 -15.51
C ARG A 190 2.49 3.45 -17.00
N ALA A 191 1.70 2.45 -17.34
CA ALA A 191 1.33 2.11 -18.72
C ALA A 191 0.20 3.00 -19.27
N GLY A 192 -0.33 3.96 -18.49
CA GLY A 192 -1.44 4.83 -18.89
C GLY A 192 -2.83 4.19 -18.75
N GLY A 193 -2.92 3.07 -18.01
CA GLY A 193 -4.21 2.42 -17.73
C GLY A 193 -5.03 3.16 -16.65
N PRO A 194 -6.29 2.74 -16.45
CA PRO A 194 -7.28 3.48 -15.65
C PRO A 194 -7.06 3.38 -14.12
N LEU A 195 -6.16 2.52 -13.66
CA LEU A 195 -5.95 2.30 -12.21
C LEU A 195 -5.01 3.33 -11.60
N ASP A 196 -5.49 4.08 -10.62
CA ASP A 196 -4.67 4.77 -9.62
C ASP A 196 -4.95 4.17 -8.23
N PRO A 197 -4.00 3.41 -7.63
CA PRO A 197 -4.20 2.81 -6.31
C PRO A 197 -4.43 3.83 -5.20
N ARG A 198 -3.86 5.03 -5.32
CA ARG A 198 -4.07 6.14 -4.38
C ARG A 198 -5.51 6.63 -4.44
N GLU A 199 -6.03 6.82 -5.65
CA GLU A 199 -7.39 7.33 -5.86
C GLU A 199 -8.45 6.41 -5.27
N ILE A 200 -8.28 5.08 -5.39
CA ILE A 200 -9.18 4.11 -4.75
C ILE A 200 -9.25 4.37 -3.24
N ILE A 201 -8.10 4.48 -2.56
CA ILE A 201 -8.06 4.70 -1.11
C ILE A 201 -8.61 6.08 -0.74
N LEU A 202 -8.34 7.12 -1.53
CA LEU A 202 -8.86 8.47 -1.28
C LEU A 202 -10.36 8.55 -1.47
N SER A 203 -10.91 7.87 -2.46
CA SER A 203 -12.37 7.79 -2.68
C SER A 203 -13.06 7.12 -1.50
N LEU A 204 -12.51 6.00 -1.01
CA LEU A 204 -13.01 5.30 0.18
C LEU A 204 -12.86 6.15 1.45
N LYS A 205 -11.74 6.85 1.63
CA LYS A 205 -11.52 7.80 2.73
C LYS A 205 -12.53 8.96 2.69
N LYS A 206 -12.74 9.55 1.51
CA LYS A 206 -13.74 10.61 1.31
C LYS A 206 -15.12 10.10 1.68
N ARG A 207 -15.47 8.91 1.21
CA ARG A 207 -16.73 8.27 1.52
C ARG A 207 -16.94 8.07 3.02
N MET A 208 -15.90 7.62 3.73
CA MET A 208 -15.92 7.48 5.18
C MET A 208 -16.19 8.81 5.90
N MET A 209 -15.61 9.92 5.39
CA MET A 209 -15.77 11.26 5.98
C MET A 209 -17.16 11.87 5.74
N GLU A 210 -17.90 11.43 4.73
CA GLU A 210 -19.26 11.87 4.42
C GLU A 210 -20.31 11.32 5.40
N GLY A 211 -19.92 10.44 6.30
CA GLY A 211 -20.69 9.97 7.45
C GLY A 211 -21.49 8.69 7.23
N TYR A 212 -22.06 8.18 8.33
CA TYR A 212 -22.76 6.90 8.39
C TYR A 212 -24.05 6.84 7.57
N THR A 213 -24.63 7.96 7.18
CA THR A 213 -25.90 8.02 6.42
C THR A 213 -25.81 7.36 5.04
N LYS A 214 -24.59 7.12 4.56
CA LYS A 214 -24.32 6.58 3.23
C LYS A 214 -23.63 5.20 3.24
N THR A 215 -23.66 4.48 4.35
CA THR A 215 -23.03 3.16 4.49
C THR A 215 -23.63 2.10 3.55
N GLU A 216 -24.87 2.29 3.14
CA GLU A 216 -25.62 1.39 2.27
C GLU A 216 -25.44 1.67 0.76
N GLU A 217 -24.75 2.77 0.38
CA GLU A 217 -24.46 3.03 -1.03
C GLU A 217 -23.49 1.99 -1.58
N VAL A 218 -23.74 1.60 -2.83
CA VAL A 218 -22.90 0.67 -3.59
C VAL A 218 -21.55 1.34 -3.87
N LEU A 219 -20.48 0.59 -3.67
CA LEU A 219 -19.11 1.11 -3.85
C LEU A 219 -18.71 1.18 -5.33
N VAL A 220 -19.15 0.22 -6.12
CA VAL A 220 -18.84 0.12 -7.54
C VAL A 220 -20.14 0.16 -8.33
N PRO A 221 -20.34 1.10 -9.25
CA PRO A 221 -19.36 2.05 -9.78
C PRO A 221 -19.30 3.41 -9.04
N ASP A 222 -20.13 3.67 -8.02
CA ASP A 222 -20.41 5.02 -7.51
C ASP A 222 -19.24 5.69 -6.79
N VAL A 223 -18.43 4.91 -6.08
CA VAL A 223 -17.25 5.39 -5.32
C VAL A 223 -15.95 5.04 -6.03
N VAL A 224 -15.87 3.83 -6.58
CA VAL A 224 -14.71 3.30 -7.30
C VAL A 224 -15.15 2.83 -8.68
N SER A 225 -14.51 3.30 -9.74
CA SER A 225 -14.87 2.86 -11.08
C SER A 225 -14.55 1.38 -11.30
N LYS A 226 -15.45 0.68 -11.98
CA LYS A 226 -15.30 -0.73 -12.32
C LYS A 226 -14.03 -0.99 -13.15
N GLU A 227 -13.75 -0.13 -14.11
CA GLU A 227 -12.58 -0.23 -14.99
C GLU A 227 -11.29 -0.13 -14.18
N SER A 228 -11.22 0.82 -13.23
CA SER A 228 -10.07 0.97 -12.34
C SER A 228 -9.87 -0.28 -11.48
N LEU A 229 -10.96 -0.79 -10.90
CA LEU A 229 -10.93 -1.98 -10.06
C LEU A 229 -10.47 -3.22 -10.83
N LEU A 230 -11.03 -3.47 -12.02
CA LEU A 230 -10.71 -4.65 -12.84
C LEU A 230 -9.32 -4.59 -13.48
N ALA A 231 -8.75 -3.40 -13.68
CA ALA A 231 -7.41 -3.24 -14.23
C ALA A 231 -6.26 -3.64 -13.28
N CYS A 232 -6.51 -3.85 -11.99
CA CYS A 232 -5.46 -4.22 -11.03
C CYS A 232 -4.87 -5.62 -11.34
N THR A 233 -3.54 -5.70 -11.49
CA THR A 233 -2.82 -6.96 -11.71
C THR A 233 -2.46 -7.70 -10.43
N THR A 234 -2.89 -7.23 -9.25
CA THR A 234 -2.60 -7.80 -7.92
C THR A 234 -1.11 -8.01 -7.61
N CYS A 235 -0.22 -7.25 -8.25
CA CYS A 235 1.24 -7.43 -8.11
C CYS A 235 1.81 -7.04 -6.74
N GLY A 236 1.05 -6.39 -5.86
CA GLY A 236 1.48 -6.01 -4.50
C GLY A 236 2.44 -4.80 -4.40
N ALA A 237 2.94 -4.25 -5.52
CA ALA A 237 3.90 -3.15 -5.50
C ALA A 237 3.43 -1.92 -4.71
N CYS A 238 2.13 -1.58 -4.79
CA CYS A 238 1.53 -0.48 -4.04
C CYS A 238 1.51 -0.72 -2.53
N VAL A 239 1.28 -1.95 -2.09
CA VAL A 239 1.29 -2.36 -0.67
C VAL A 239 2.72 -2.29 -0.12
N GLU A 240 3.70 -2.79 -0.88
CA GLU A 240 5.12 -2.79 -0.48
C GLU A 240 5.67 -1.37 -0.31
N GLN A 241 5.31 -0.44 -1.20
CA GLN A 241 5.77 0.94 -1.16
C GLN A 241 5.00 1.85 -0.20
N CYS A 242 3.92 1.35 0.42
CA CYS A 242 3.09 2.16 1.30
C CYS A 242 3.77 2.40 2.66
N PRO A 243 4.07 3.67 3.04
CA PRO A 243 4.69 3.97 4.33
C PRO A 243 3.75 3.70 5.52
N SER A 244 2.44 3.77 5.31
CA SER A 244 1.40 3.50 6.33
C SER A 244 0.90 2.05 6.30
N ARG A 245 1.49 1.18 5.47
CA ARG A 245 1.17 -0.26 5.38
C ARG A 245 -0.27 -0.57 4.99
N ILE A 246 -0.89 0.26 4.16
CA ILE A 246 -2.28 0.10 3.71
C ILE A 246 -2.41 -1.12 2.80
N GLU A 247 -3.38 -1.96 3.07
CA GLU A 247 -3.68 -3.22 2.36
C GLU A 247 -4.50 -2.99 1.07
N ILE A 248 -3.95 -2.20 0.14
CA ILE A 248 -4.66 -1.75 -1.08
C ILE A 248 -5.14 -2.93 -1.94
N VAL A 249 -4.28 -3.96 -2.12
CA VAL A 249 -4.62 -5.13 -2.94
C VAL A 249 -5.76 -5.92 -2.30
N ASN A 250 -5.75 -6.10 -0.99
CA ASN A 250 -6.83 -6.78 -0.29
C ASN A 250 -8.15 -6.01 -0.42
N THR A 251 -8.12 -4.68 -0.27
CA THR A 251 -9.29 -3.82 -0.47
C THR A 251 -9.88 -3.99 -1.87
N ILE A 252 -9.03 -3.97 -2.91
CA ILE A 252 -9.45 -4.21 -4.30
C ILE A 252 -10.06 -5.60 -4.45
N GLN A 253 -9.43 -6.60 -3.87
CA GLN A 253 -9.85 -7.99 -4.00
C GLN A 253 -11.21 -8.25 -3.33
N GLN A 254 -11.47 -7.63 -2.17
CA GLN A 254 -12.78 -7.72 -1.52
C GLN A 254 -13.90 -7.14 -2.38
N MET A 255 -13.69 -6.01 -3.03
CA MET A 255 -14.67 -5.43 -3.95
C MET A 255 -14.84 -6.27 -5.22
N ARG A 256 -13.75 -6.87 -5.76
CA ARG A 256 -13.83 -7.79 -6.90
C ARG A 256 -14.65 -9.05 -6.59
N ARG A 257 -14.50 -9.60 -5.38
CA ARG A 257 -15.28 -10.78 -4.95
C ARG A 257 -16.78 -10.51 -5.00
N SER A 258 -17.22 -9.35 -4.52
CA SER A 258 -18.63 -8.97 -4.63
C SER A 258 -19.09 -8.85 -6.09
N LEU A 259 -18.30 -8.16 -6.95
CA LEU A 259 -18.63 -8.08 -8.37
C LEU A 259 -18.70 -9.44 -9.06
N ALA A 260 -17.76 -10.33 -8.74
CA ALA A 260 -17.66 -11.64 -9.39
C ALA A 260 -18.72 -12.61 -8.91
N LEU A 261 -18.86 -12.79 -7.57
CA LEU A 261 -19.66 -13.85 -6.96
C LEU A 261 -21.12 -13.43 -6.74
N GLU A 262 -21.38 -12.15 -6.48
CA GLU A 262 -22.73 -11.65 -6.19
C GLU A 262 -23.40 -11.08 -7.45
N GLU A 263 -22.62 -10.42 -8.34
CA GLU A 263 -23.17 -9.74 -9.53
C GLU A 263 -22.82 -10.45 -10.85
N GLY A 264 -21.93 -11.44 -10.85
CA GLY A 264 -21.48 -12.13 -12.06
C GLY A 264 -20.73 -11.22 -13.04
N GLN A 265 -20.16 -10.11 -12.57
CA GLN A 265 -19.53 -9.09 -13.40
C GLN A 265 -18.03 -9.29 -13.53
N PHE A 266 -17.57 -9.53 -14.75
CA PHE A 266 -16.16 -9.71 -15.10
C PHE A 266 -15.72 -8.75 -16.20
N ALA A 267 -14.40 -8.65 -16.40
CA ALA A 267 -13.85 -8.05 -17.61
C ALA A 267 -14.16 -8.94 -18.83
N GLU A 268 -14.12 -8.34 -20.01
CA GLU A 268 -14.37 -9.05 -21.28
C GLU A 268 -13.44 -10.27 -21.41
N GLY A 269 -13.97 -11.40 -21.83
CA GLY A 269 -13.24 -12.66 -22.02
C GLY A 269 -12.94 -13.46 -20.74
N VAL A 270 -13.08 -12.87 -19.55
CA VAL A 270 -12.79 -13.55 -18.28
C VAL A 270 -13.76 -14.70 -18.02
N ALA A 271 -15.06 -14.49 -18.22
CA ALA A 271 -16.09 -15.52 -18.01
C ALA A 271 -15.82 -16.79 -18.81
N LYS A 272 -15.39 -16.65 -20.08
CA LYS A 272 -14.99 -17.79 -20.93
C LYS A 272 -13.79 -18.56 -20.35
N THR A 273 -12.80 -17.85 -19.84
CA THR A 273 -11.61 -18.44 -19.21
C THR A 273 -11.98 -19.20 -17.93
N LEU A 274 -12.85 -18.63 -17.09
CA LEU A 274 -13.34 -19.29 -15.86
C LEU A 274 -14.11 -20.57 -16.21
N GLN A 275 -15.00 -20.50 -17.20
CA GLN A 275 -15.73 -21.67 -17.71
C GLN A 275 -14.79 -22.77 -18.20
N ASN A 276 -13.75 -22.41 -18.95
CA ASN A 276 -12.74 -23.38 -19.41
C ASN A 276 -11.99 -24.03 -18.25
N ILE A 277 -11.57 -23.24 -17.24
CA ILE A 277 -10.90 -23.79 -16.04
C ILE A 277 -11.82 -24.77 -15.32
N GLN A 278 -13.09 -24.43 -15.16
CA GLN A 278 -14.08 -25.27 -14.49
C GLN A 278 -14.36 -26.56 -15.28
N SER A 279 -14.50 -26.49 -16.60
CA SER A 279 -14.98 -27.61 -17.40
C SER A 279 -13.84 -28.59 -17.81
N VAL A 280 -12.66 -28.06 -18.16
CA VAL A 280 -11.56 -28.87 -18.70
C VAL A 280 -10.22 -28.69 -17.97
N GLY A 281 -10.20 -27.99 -16.86
CA GLY A 281 -9.01 -27.80 -16.01
C GLY A 281 -7.87 -26.98 -16.62
N ASN A 282 -8.16 -26.19 -17.68
CA ASN A 282 -7.17 -25.27 -18.25
C ASN A 282 -7.82 -23.98 -18.80
N PRO A 283 -7.13 -22.83 -18.80
CA PRO A 283 -7.72 -21.55 -19.16
C PRO A 283 -8.08 -21.39 -20.67
N TRP A 284 -7.51 -22.22 -21.54
CA TRP A 284 -7.73 -22.13 -23.00
C TRP A 284 -8.86 -23.02 -23.52
N GLY A 285 -9.42 -23.90 -22.68
CA GLY A 285 -10.44 -24.85 -23.11
C GLY A 285 -9.91 -25.95 -24.04
N LEU A 286 -8.63 -26.24 -23.95
CA LEU A 286 -7.99 -27.27 -24.74
C LEU A 286 -8.26 -28.67 -24.16
N ASP A 287 -8.21 -29.68 -25.01
CA ASP A 287 -8.47 -31.07 -24.64
C ASP A 287 -7.43 -31.54 -23.57
N PRO A 288 -7.86 -32.00 -22.40
CA PRO A 288 -6.99 -32.51 -21.36
C PRO A 288 -6.10 -33.67 -21.83
N ASP A 289 -6.57 -34.51 -22.72
CA ASP A 289 -5.82 -35.66 -23.24
C ASP A 289 -4.58 -35.21 -24.01
N THR A 290 -4.56 -34.01 -24.55
CA THR A 290 -3.40 -33.46 -25.26
C THR A 290 -2.35 -32.84 -24.33
N ARG A 291 -2.61 -32.77 -23.01
CA ARG A 291 -1.75 -32.10 -22.03
C ARG A 291 -0.32 -32.60 -22.05
N TRP A 292 -0.13 -33.88 -22.26
CA TRP A 292 1.16 -34.57 -22.18
C TRP A 292 1.76 -34.92 -23.52
N ALA A 293 1.13 -34.61 -24.65
CA ALA A 293 1.61 -34.93 -25.99
C ALA A 293 3.05 -34.44 -26.26
N TRP A 294 3.46 -33.33 -25.64
CA TRP A 294 4.79 -32.74 -25.78
C TRP A 294 5.90 -33.54 -25.05
N LEU A 295 5.56 -34.49 -24.17
CA LEU A 295 6.50 -35.39 -23.50
C LEU A 295 6.94 -36.53 -24.38
N GLU A 296 6.31 -36.77 -25.50
CA GLU A 296 6.68 -37.86 -26.40
C GLU A 296 8.18 -37.84 -26.72
N GLY A 297 8.84 -38.99 -26.52
CA GLY A 297 10.29 -39.14 -26.70
C GLY A 297 11.18 -38.63 -25.57
N LEU A 298 10.62 -38.12 -24.46
CA LEU A 298 11.44 -37.60 -23.35
C LEU A 298 11.68 -38.60 -22.22
N ASP A 299 11.07 -39.79 -22.22
CA ASP A 299 11.20 -40.78 -21.17
C ASP A 299 11.12 -40.15 -19.75
N VAL A 300 9.94 -39.68 -19.38
CA VAL A 300 9.61 -39.09 -18.08
C VAL A 300 8.54 -39.93 -17.42
N ALA A 301 8.77 -40.31 -16.17
CA ALA A 301 7.79 -41.07 -15.40
C ALA A 301 6.62 -40.18 -14.96
N PHE A 302 5.41 -40.74 -15.03
CA PHE A 302 4.31 -40.23 -14.25
C PHE A 302 4.41 -40.70 -12.81
N ALA A 303 4.02 -39.88 -11.86
CA ALA A 303 4.06 -40.20 -10.46
C ALA A 303 3.07 -41.34 -10.13
N GLU A 304 3.52 -42.32 -9.38
CA GLU A 304 2.73 -43.45 -8.92
C GLU A 304 2.53 -43.38 -7.40
N PRO A 305 1.33 -43.71 -6.89
CA PRO A 305 1.09 -43.79 -5.46
C PRO A 305 2.02 -44.80 -4.79
N GLY A 306 2.60 -44.41 -3.63
CA GLY A 306 3.51 -45.30 -2.88
C GLY A 306 4.97 -45.28 -3.32
N VAL A 307 5.29 -44.72 -4.47
CA VAL A 307 6.69 -44.52 -4.92
C VAL A 307 7.17 -43.14 -4.40
N HIS A 308 8.39 -43.13 -3.83
CA HIS A 308 9.01 -41.89 -3.37
C HIS A 308 9.83 -41.24 -4.47
N TYR A 309 9.65 -39.91 -4.64
CA TYR A 309 10.41 -39.07 -5.55
C TYR A 309 11.13 -37.96 -4.79
N ASP A 310 12.36 -37.64 -5.18
CA ASP A 310 13.05 -36.48 -4.64
C ASP A 310 12.33 -35.19 -5.07
N ILE A 311 11.80 -35.16 -6.30
CA ILE A 311 11.13 -34.04 -6.89
C ILE A 311 9.84 -34.47 -7.60
N LEU A 312 8.72 -33.87 -7.24
CA LEU A 312 7.51 -33.88 -8.07
C LEU A 312 7.51 -32.60 -8.90
N TYR A 313 7.55 -32.72 -10.23
CA TYR A 313 7.58 -31.56 -11.11
C TYR A 313 6.16 -31.15 -11.53
N TRP A 314 5.71 -30.02 -10.98
CA TRP A 314 4.47 -29.34 -11.40
C TRP A 314 4.74 -28.55 -12.67
N VAL A 315 4.24 -29.03 -13.81
CA VAL A 315 4.50 -28.44 -15.13
C VAL A 315 3.72 -27.14 -15.34
N GLY A 316 2.47 -27.09 -14.90
CA GLY A 316 1.57 -25.97 -15.08
C GLY A 316 0.92 -25.92 -16.47
N CYS A 317 -0.27 -25.28 -16.55
CA CYS A 317 -1.03 -25.24 -17.79
C CYS A 317 -0.27 -24.55 -18.93
N SER A 318 0.47 -23.45 -18.63
CA SER A 318 1.23 -22.72 -19.64
C SER A 318 2.29 -23.58 -20.31
N ALA A 319 3.06 -24.34 -19.53
CA ALA A 319 4.09 -25.22 -20.06
C ALA A 319 3.51 -26.48 -20.74
N ALA A 320 2.29 -26.89 -20.37
CA ALA A 320 1.62 -28.02 -21.02
C ALA A 320 1.12 -27.68 -22.43
N TYR A 321 0.59 -26.48 -22.66
CA TYR A 321 -0.12 -26.15 -23.90
C TYR A 321 0.57 -25.10 -24.77
N ASP A 322 1.43 -24.23 -24.25
CA ASP A 322 2.12 -23.21 -25.03
C ASP A 322 3.46 -23.74 -25.58
N LYS A 323 3.64 -23.69 -26.90
CA LYS A 323 4.84 -24.21 -27.59
C LYS A 323 6.17 -23.58 -27.10
N ARG A 324 6.14 -22.31 -26.68
CA ARG A 324 7.34 -21.64 -26.16
C ARG A 324 7.67 -22.17 -24.77
N ASN A 325 6.68 -22.28 -23.91
CA ASN A 325 6.85 -22.72 -22.53
C ASN A 325 7.13 -24.23 -22.43
N GLN A 326 6.65 -25.03 -23.39
CA GLN A 326 7.07 -26.43 -23.55
C GLN A 326 8.58 -26.58 -23.74
N LYS A 327 9.27 -25.63 -24.41
CA LYS A 327 10.74 -25.65 -24.53
C LYS A 327 11.42 -25.47 -23.16
N ILE A 328 10.83 -24.63 -22.28
CA ILE A 328 11.32 -24.42 -20.93
C ILE A 328 11.13 -25.70 -20.09
N ALA A 329 9.95 -26.31 -20.17
CA ALA A 329 9.67 -27.57 -19.48
C ALA A 329 10.60 -28.68 -19.94
N LYS A 330 10.84 -28.84 -21.26
CA LYS A 330 11.81 -29.80 -21.82
C LYS A 330 13.24 -29.54 -21.33
N ALA A 331 13.65 -28.28 -21.22
CA ALA A 331 14.96 -27.94 -20.67
C ALA A 331 15.08 -28.31 -19.18
N MET A 332 14.00 -28.03 -18.40
CA MET A 332 13.96 -28.43 -16.98
C MET A 332 14.07 -29.93 -16.80
N ILE A 333 13.35 -30.72 -17.59
CA ILE A 333 13.43 -32.19 -17.57
C ILE A 333 14.88 -32.67 -17.86
N LYS A 334 15.57 -32.03 -18.82
CA LYS A 334 16.98 -32.37 -19.10
C LYS A 334 17.88 -32.08 -17.91
N ILE A 335 17.65 -30.96 -17.22
CA ILE A 335 18.41 -30.60 -16.01
C ILE A 335 18.13 -31.62 -14.89
N LEU A 336 16.87 -31.98 -14.66
CA LEU A 336 16.49 -32.97 -13.66
C LEU A 336 17.13 -34.36 -13.95
N LYS A 337 17.09 -34.80 -15.18
CA LYS A 337 17.77 -36.06 -15.59
C LYS A 337 19.28 -36.00 -15.33
N HIS A 338 19.91 -34.86 -15.60
CA HIS A 338 21.36 -34.73 -15.39
C HIS A 338 21.73 -34.62 -13.90
N SER A 339 20.80 -34.18 -13.05
CA SER A 339 21.07 -34.05 -11.60
C SER A 339 21.14 -35.38 -10.85
N GLY A 340 20.69 -36.48 -11.46
CA GLY A 340 20.62 -37.79 -10.83
C GLY A 340 19.53 -37.93 -9.75
N LEU A 341 18.69 -36.93 -9.57
CA LEU A 341 17.55 -36.98 -8.65
C LEU A 341 16.39 -37.75 -9.25
N SER A 342 15.68 -38.52 -8.42
CA SER A 342 14.43 -39.17 -8.83
C SER A 342 13.34 -38.12 -8.98
N PHE A 343 12.69 -38.07 -10.13
CA PHE A 343 11.59 -37.12 -10.35
C PHE A 343 10.48 -37.73 -11.21
N ALA A 344 9.27 -37.19 -11.03
CA ALA A 344 8.11 -37.55 -11.83
C ALA A 344 7.24 -36.32 -12.09
N VAL A 345 6.32 -36.41 -13.05
CA VAL A 345 5.24 -35.46 -13.28
C VAL A 345 3.90 -36.06 -12.85
N MET A 346 2.97 -35.23 -12.42
CA MET A 346 1.63 -35.65 -12.00
C MET A 346 0.70 -35.74 -13.22
N GLN A 347 0.15 -36.91 -13.51
CA GLN A 347 -0.69 -37.14 -14.69
C GLN A 347 -1.96 -36.32 -14.66
N GLU A 348 -2.64 -36.21 -13.49
CA GLU A 348 -3.91 -35.55 -13.29
C GLU A 348 -3.76 -34.07 -12.94
N GLU A 349 -2.62 -33.48 -13.26
CA GLU A 349 -2.39 -32.05 -12.99
C GLU A 349 -3.42 -31.18 -13.71
N MET A 350 -4.04 -30.27 -12.98
CA MET A 350 -5.01 -29.29 -13.51
C MET A 350 -4.51 -27.87 -13.26
N CYS A 351 -5.21 -26.89 -13.82
CA CYS A 351 -4.96 -25.48 -13.51
C CYS A 351 -5.06 -25.25 -12.00
N ASN A 352 -4.15 -24.46 -11.44
CA ASN A 352 -4.23 -24.06 -10.02
C ASN A 352 -5.30 -23.01 -9.73
N ALA A 353 -5.98 -22.49 -10.76
CA ALA A 353 -7.01 -21.47 -10.71
C ALA A 353 -6.61 -20.13 -10.03
N GLU A 354 -5.33 -19.82 -9.95
CA GLU A 354 -4.86 -18.54 -9.41
C GLU A 354 -5.51 -17.35 -10.12
N PHE A 355 -5.70 -17.47 -11.43
CA PHE A 355 -6.41 -16.47 -12.22
C PHE A 355 -7.84 -16.22 -11.72
N ALA A 356 -8.58 -17.28 -11.35
CA ALA A 356 -9.94 -17.14 -10.81
C ALA A 356 -9.93 -16.30 -9.54
N ARG A 357 -9.02 -16.60 -8.60
CA ARG A 357 -8.86 -15.80 -7.38
C ARG A 357 -8.55 -14.34 -7.66
N ARG A 358 -7.66 -14.08 -8.62
CA ARG A 358 -7.22 -12.73 -8.99
C ARG A 358 -8.38 -11.88 -9.53
N VAL A 359 -9.30 -12.47 -10.26
CA VAL A 359 -10.47 -11.76 -10.81
C VAL A 359 -11.65 -11.69 -9.85
N GLY A 360 -11.55 -12.30 -8.65
CA GLY A 360 -12.58 -12.29 -7.62
C GLY A 360 -13.40 -13.57 -7.51
N GLU A 361 -13.21 -14.54 -8.42
CA GLU A 361 -13.90 -15.83 -8.41
C GLU A 361 -13.23 -16.78 -7.39
N GLU A 362 -13.48 -16.51 -6.11
CA GLU A 362 -12.86 -17.23 -5.00
C GLU A 362 -13.39 -18.67 -4.88
N TYR A 363 -14.65 -18.91 -5.25
CA TYR A 363 -15.27 -20.23 -5.14
C TYR A 363 -14.58 -21.25 -6.06
N LEU A 364 -14.46 -20.93 -7.35
CA LEU A 364 -13.75 -21.77 -8.30
C LEU A 364 -12.29 -21.97 -7.89
N TYR A 365 -11.62 -20.92 -7.40
CA TYR A 365 -10.26 -21.03 -6.90
C TYR A 365 -10.13 -22.03 -5.76
N GLN A 366 -11.02 -21.97 -4.76
CA GLN A 366 -10.93 -22.84 -3.59
C GLN A 366 -11.19 -24.29 -3.95
N ILE A 367 -12.23 -24.59 -4.75
CA ILE A 367 -12.53 -25.94 -5.21
C ILE A 367 -11.35 -26.52 -6.01
N GLN A 368 -10.85 -25.74 -6.97
CA GLN A 368 -9.79 -26.22 -7.85
C GLN A 368 -8.47 -26.42 -7.09
N THR A 369 -8.16 -25.53 -6.15
CA THR A 369 -6.98 -25.63 -5.30
C THR A 369 -7.08 -26.86 -4.38
N GLN A 370 -8.25 -27.08 -3.74
CA GLN A 370 -8.46 -28.23 -2.89
C GLN A 370 -8.32 -29.53 -3.68
N THR A 371 -8.93 -29.62 -4.87
CA THR A 371 -8.80 -30.79 -5.77
C THR A 371 -7.33 -31.08 -6.10
N ASN A 372 -6.52 -30.06 -6.39
CA ASN A 372 -5.09 -30.24 -6.66
C ASN A 372 -4.32 -30.67 -5.40
N ILE A 373 -4.64 -30.13 -4.22
CA ILE A 373 -4.02 -30.54 -2.95
C ILE A 373 -4.33 -32.00 -2.64
N ASP A 374 -5.58 -32.42 -2.80
CA ASP A 374 -6.01 -33.79 -2.54
C ASP A 374 -5.29 -34.80 -3.48
N LYS A 375 -5.11 -34.41 -4.75
CA LYS A 375 -4.34 -35.20 -5.71
C LYS A 375 -2.84 -35.25 -5.34
N LEU A 376 -2.24 -34.11 -5.00
CA LEU A 376 -0.85 -34.04 -4.55
C LEU A 376 -0.61 -34.92 -3.30
N GLY A 377 -1.58 -34.97 -2.39
CA GLY A 377 -1.53 -35.78 -1.17
C GLY A 377 -1.46 -37.30 -1.42
N GLN A 378 -1.76 -37.76 -2.63
CA GLN A 378 -1.66 -39.20 -3.01
C GLN A 378 -0.24 -39.63 -3.32
N TYR A 379 0.67 -38.67 -3.55
CA TYR A 379 2.05 -38.93 -3.97
C TYR A 379 3.05 -38.66 -2.84
N ASN A 380 4.12 -39.44 -2.83
CA ASN A 380 5.21 -39.30 -1.86
C ASN A 380 6.41 -38.61 -2.51
N PHE A 381 6.71 -37.38 -2.09
CA PHE A 381 7.82 -36.59 -2.64
C PHE A 381 8.45 -35.67 -1.58
N SER A 382 9.75 -35.39 -1.76
CA SER A 382 10.46 -34.48 -0.86
C SER A 382 10.27 -33.03 -1.20
N ARG A 383 10.15 -32.65 -2.48
CA ARG A 383 10.04 -31.28 -2.96
C ARG A 383 9.10 -31.18 -4.15
N LEU A 384 8.30 -30.13 -4.17
CA LEU A 384 7.53 -29.74 -5.34
C LEU A 384 8.33 -28.69 -6.14
N LEU A 385 8.56 -28.93 -7.42
CA LEU A 385 9.23 -28.01 -8.33
C LEU A 385 8.22 -27.45 -9.31
N ALA A 386 8.19 -26.13 -9.47
CA ALA A 386 7.41 -25.45 -10.50
C ALA A 386 8.29 -24.44 -11.24
N THR A 387 8.03 -24.25 -12.54
CA THR A 387 8.73 -23.26 -13.37
C THR A 387 7.89 -22.00 -13.62
N CYS A 388 6.65 -22.00 -13.16
CA CYS A 388 5.74 -20.86 -13.26
C CYS A 388 5.46 -20.31 -11.84
N PRO A 389 5.47 -18.99 -11.63
CA PRO A 389 5.17 -18.37 -10.34
C PRO A 389 3.68 -18.32 -10.01
N HIS A 390 2.80 -18.66 -10.96
CA HIS A 390 1.34 -18.66 -10.79
C HIS A 390 0.82 -19.95 -10.22
#